data_dcd856dfd60fba4c3c09c01e51235a3e
#
_entry.id   dcd856dfd60fba4c3c09c01e51235a3e
#
_cell.length_a   1.000
_cell.length_b   1.000
_cell.length_c   1.000
_cell.angle_alpha   90.00
_cell.angle_beta   90.00
_cell.angle_gamma   90.00
#
_symmetry.space_group_name_H-M   'P 1'
#
loop_
_entity.id
_entity.type
_entity.pdbx_description
1 polymer ?
#
loop_
_entity_poly.entity_id
_entity_poly.type
_entity_poly.pdbx_seq_one_letter_code
_entity_poly.pdbx_strand_id
1 'polypeptide(L)'
;MQSILKWSPRILAIGVALFFAVFALDVFGEYPSANETLVALAMHLVPAIILLVATVVAWRDRLIGGVLFLAAGALSVVFFDTNKHPITFLLISLPLFATGSLFWFAAWYDQQTRAFL
;
A
#
# COMPACT_ATOMS: atom_id res chain seq x y z
N MET A 1 10.09 15.90 14.62
CA MET A 1 10.49 15.32 13.32
C MET A 1 10.53 13.82 13.34
N GLN A 2 11.22 13.19 14.30
CA GLN A 2 11.28 11.73 14.39
C GLN A 2 9.93 11.08 14.58
N SER A 3 9.05 11.66 15.42
CA SER A 3 7.71 11.10 15.63
C SER A 3 6.87 11.16 14.36
N ILE A 4 6.98 12.25 13.60
CA ILE A 4 6.25 12.40 12.34
C ILE A 4 6.73 11.36 11.32
N LEU A 5 8.06 11.19 11.17
CA LEU A 5 8.61 10.21 10.25
C LEU A 5 8.36 8.76 10.68
N LYS A 6 8.20 8.53 11.98
CA LYS A 6 7.88 7.19 12.49
C LYS A 6 6.43 6.81 12.18
N TRP A 7 5.50 7.71 12.40
CA TRP A 7 4.06 7.41 12.36
C TRP A 7 3.39 7.73 11.03
N SER A 8 3.85 8.77 10.30
CA SER A 8 3.18 9.14 9.06
C SER A 8 3.17 8.02 8.02
N PRO A 9 4.29 7.33 7.71
CA PRO A 9 4.22 6.23 6.76
C PRO A 9 3.38 5.04 7.30
N ARG A 10 3.40 4.79 8.60
CA ARG A 10 2.61 3.72 9.19
C ARG A 10 1.12 3.99 9.09
N ILE A 11 0.70 5.21 9.40
CA ILE A 11 -0.70 5.61 9.29
C ILE A 11 -1.15 5.54 7.84
N LEU A 12 -0.32 6.04 6.93
CA LEU A 12 -0.62 6.00 5.51
C LEU A 12 -0.72 4.56 4.99
N ALA A 13 0.19 3.68 5.44
CA ALA A 13 0.17 2.26 5.06
C ALA A 13 -1.12 1.58 5.51
N ILE A 14 -1.51 1.81 6.76
CA ILE A 14 -2.76 1.26 7.30
C ILE A 14 -3.95 1.79 6.52
N GLY A 15 -3.95 3.10 6.23
CA GLY A 15 -5.02 3.73 5.46
C GLY A 15 -5.15 3.15 4.06
N VAL A 16 -4.04 2.92 3.37
CA VAL A 16 -4.02 2.33 2.03
C VAL A 16 -4.54 0.89 2.09
N ALA A 17 -4.09 0.09 3.06
CA ALA A 17 -4.54 -1.28 3.22
C ALA A 17 -6.05 -1.35 3.49
N LEU A 18 -6.57 -0.47 4.36
CA LEU A 18 -7.99 -0.39 4.63
C LEU A 18 -8.79 0.05 3.42
N PHE A 19 -8.25 0.98 2.64
CA PHE A 19 -8.87 1.43 1.39
C PHE A 19 -9.08 0.27 0.44
N PHE A 20 -8.05 -0.55 0.23
CA PHE A 20 -8.17 -1.73 -0.62
C PHE A 20 -9.13 -2.76 -0.04
N ALA A 21 -9.16 -2.93 1.28
CA ALA A 21 -10.10 -3.85 1.93
C ALA A 21 -11.55 -3.40 1.73
N VAL A 22 -11.81 -2.10 1.84
CA VAL A 22 -13.15 -1.54 1.62
C VAL A 22 -13.60 -1.77 0.18
N PHE A 23 -12.69 -1.63 -0.79
CA PHE A 23 -13.03 -1.92 -2.19
C PHE A 23 -13.48 -3.35 -2.41
N ALA A 24 -13.01 -4.30 -1.61
CA ALA A 24 -13.45 -5.68 -1.71
C ALA A 24 -14.94 -5.84 -1.40
N LEU A 25 -15.51 -4.94 -0.60
CA LEU A 25 -16.94 -4.99 -0.27
C LEU A 25 -17.83 -4.65 -1.47
N ASP A 26 -17.31 -3.93 -2.46
CA ASP A 26 -18.07 -3.59 -3.67
C ASP A 26 -18.42 -4.81 -4.53
N VAL A 27 -17.75 -5.94 -4.27
CA VAL A 27 -18.02 -7.20 -4.97
C VAL A 27 -19.43 -7.73 -4.68
N PHE A 28 -19.95 -7.46 -3.48
CA PHE A 28 -21.23 -8.01 -3.07
C PHE A 28 -22.37 -7.36 -3.87
N GLY A 29 -23.21 -8.20 -4.45
CA GLY A 29 -24.35 -7.74 -5.24
C GLY A 29 -24.09 -7.53 -6.73
N GLU A 30 -22.84 -7.57 -7.17
CA GLU A 30 -22.50 -7.36 -8.58
C GLU A 30 -22.48 -8.65 -9.41
N TYR A 31 -22.40 -9.79 -8.76
CA TYR A 31 -22.26 -11.08 -9.44
C TYR A 31 -23.50 -11.94 -9.21
N PRO A 32 -23.93 -12.73 -10.23
CA PRO A 32 -25.17 -13.47 -10.14
C PRO A 32 -25.11 -14.72 -9.26
N SER A 33 -23.92 -15.25 -8.97
CA SER A 33 -23.79 -16.46 -8.17
C SER A 33 -22.87 -16.24 -6.97
N ALA A 34 -23.08 -17.08 -5.92
CA ALA A 34 -22.25 -17.04 -4.73
C ALA A 34 -20.79 -17.43 -5.05
N ASN A 35 -20.58 -18.38 -5.97
CA ASN A 35 -19.24 -18.81 -6.35
C ASN A 35 -18.46 -17.69 -7.05
N GLU A 36 -19.11 -16.97 -7.97
CA GLU A 36 -18.48 -15.83 -8.65
C GLU A 36 -18.17 -14.72 -7.66
N THR A 37 -19.06 -14.45 -6.71
CA THR A 37 -18.83 -13.46 -5.66
C THR A 37 -17.63 -13.84 -4.81
N LEU A 38 -17.50 -15.10 -4.41
CA LEU A 38 -16.36 -15.57 -3.61
C LEU A 38 -15.04 -15.43 -4.35
N VAL A 39 -15.00 -15.77 -5.63
CA VAL A 39 -13.79 -15.64 -6.46
C VAL A 39 -13.42 -14.16 -6.59
N ALA A 40 -14.37 -13.30 -6.89
CA ALA A 40 -14.12 -11.87 -7.04
C ALA A 40 -13.65 -11.26 -5.70
N LEU A 41 -14.28 -11.65 -4.59
CA LEU A 41 -13.87 -11.20 -3.26
C LEU A 41 -12.43 -11.61 -2.96
N ALA A 42 -12.06 -12.86 -3.24
CA ALA A 42 -10.70 -13.33 -3.05
C ALA A 42 -9.70 -12.51 -3.86
N MET A 43 -10.03 -12.23 -5.13
CA MET A 43 -9.15 -11.45 -6.00
C MET A 43 -8.98 -10.02 -5.51
N HIS A 44 -10.02 -9.43 -4.94
CA HIS A 44 -9.94 -8.06 -4.38
C HIS A 44 -9.22 -8.03 -3.03
N LEU A 45 -9.30 -9.11 -2.26
CA LEU A 45 -8.62 -9.20 -0.97
C LEU A 45 -7.13 -9.48 -1.09
N VAL A 46 -6.67 -10.10 -2.19
CA VAL A 46 -5.25 -10.39 -2.38
C VAL A 46 -4.39 -9.13 -2.28
N PRO A 47 -4.71 -8.02 -2.99
CA PRO A 47 -3.92 -6.79 -2.83
C PRO A 47 -3.94 -6.26 -1.40
N ALA A 48 -5.09 -6.32 -0.72
CA ALA A 48 -5.20 -5.85 0.66
C ALA A 48 -4.32 -6.67 1.60
N ILE A 49 -4.30 -8.00 1.42
CA ILE A 49 -3.49 -8.90 2.24
C ILE A 49 -2.00 -8.62 1.99
N ILE A 50 -1.60 -8.46 0.74
CA ILE A 50 -0.21 -8.13 0.37
C ILE A 50 0.21 -6.83 1.04
N LEU A 51 -0.65 -5.81 1.01
CA LEU A 51 -0.34 -4.52 1.64
C LEU A 51 -0.29 -4.61 3.16
N LEU A 52 -1.13 -5.45 3.78
CA LEU A 52 -1.05 -5.68 5.22
C LEU A 52 0.26 -6.36 5.61
N VAL A 53 0.69 -7.35 4.84
CA VAL A 53 1.99 -8.01 5.06
C VAL A 53 3.12 -6.99 4.90
N ALA A 54 3.07 -6.18 3.84
CA ALA A 54 4.06 -5.13 3.62
C ALA A 54 4.08 -4.13 4.78
N THR A 55 2.92 -3.79 5.35
CA THR A 55 2.82 -2.90 6.50
C THR A 55 3.50 -3.51 7.72
N VAL A 56 3.26 -4.79 7.99
CA VAL A 56 3.90 -5.49 9.12
C VAL A 56 5.41 -5.53 8.93
N VAL A 57 5.88 -5.83 7.73
CA VAL A 57 7.31 -5.83 7.41
C VAL A 57 7.90 -4.42 7.60
N ALA A 58 7.18 -3.40 7.12
CA ALA A 58 7.64 -2.01 7.24
C ALA A 58 7.71 -1.53 8.69
N TRP A 59 6.88 -2.11 9.57
CA TRP A 59 6.93 -1.79 10.99
C TRP A 59 8.25 -2.19 11.62
N ARG A 60 8.84 -3.29 11.12
CA ARG A 60 10.11 -3.82 11.63
C ARG A 60 11.30 -3.31 10.83
N ASP A 61 11.16 -3.20 9.51
CA ASP A 61 12.24 -2.75 8.63
C ASP A 61 11.67 -1.76 7.62
N ARG A 62 11.94 -0.48 7.85
CA ARG A 62 11.41 0.61 7.03
C ARG A 62 11.93 0.57 5.60
N LEU A 63 13.18 0.17 5.41
CA LEU A 63 13.77 0.13 4.08
C LEU A 63 13.11 -0.95 3.23
N ILE A 64 13.00 -2.16 3.77
CA ILE A 64 12.36 -3.27 3.06
C ILE A 64 10.88 -2.95 2.81
N GLY A 65 10.20 -2.41 3.83
CA GLY A 65 8.80 -2.01 3.68
C GLY A 65 8.62 -0.94 2.62
N GLY A 66 9.52 0.05 2.57
CA GLY A 66 9.50 1.08 1.55
C GLY A 66 9.63 0.50 0.15
N VAL A 67 10.56 -0.41 -0.04
CA VAL A 67 10.76 -1.10 -1.33
C VAL A 67 9.50 -1.89 -1.71
N LEU A 68 8.88 -2.58 -0.75
CA LEU A 68 7.66 -3.35 -1.01
C LEU A 68 6.51 -2.45 -1.47
N PHE A 69 6.33 -1.29 -0.82
CA PHE A 69 5.27 -0.36 -1.23
C PHE A 69 5.57 0.28 -2.57
N LEU A 70 6.83 0.62 -2.86
CA LEU A 70 7.20 1.14 -4.18
C LEU A 70 6.98 0.10 -5.27
N ALA A 71 7.33 -1.16 -5.00
CA ALA A 71 7.08 -2.26 -5.93
C ALA A 71 5.58 -2.46 -6.15
N ALA A 72 4.79 -2.40 -5.07
CA ALA A 72 3.34 -2.51 -5.18
C ALA A 72 2.75 -1.37 -6.03
N GLY A 73 3.28 -0.16 -5.87
CA GLY A 73 2.88 0.97 -6.70
C GLY A 73 3.18 0.75 -8.17
N ALA A 74 4.39 0.27 -8.48
CA ALA A 74 4.78 -0.03 -9.85
C ALA A 74 3.91 -1.14 -10.46
N LEU A 75 3.63 -2.20 -9.69
CA LEU A 75 2.76 -3.28 -10.13
C LEU A 75 1.33 -2.78 -10.36
N SER A 76 0.84 -1.86 -9.54
CA SER A 76 -0.50 -1.32 -9.72
C SER A 76 -0.62 -0.54 -11.03
N VAL A 77 0.42 0.16 -11.46
CA VAL A 77 0.43 0.86 -12.75
C VAL A 77 0.22 -0.15 -13.90
N VAL A 78 0.91 -1.29 -13.82
CA VAL A 78 0.83 -2.31 -14.87
C VAL A 78 -0.51 -3.04 -14.83
N PHE A 79 -0.94 -3.50 -13.64
CA PHE A 79 -2.15 -4.33 -13.52
C PHE A 79 -3.43 -3.55 -13.75
N PHE A 80 -3.48 -2.29 -13.33
CA PHE A 80 -4.71 -1.50 -13.39
C PHE A 80 -4.66 -0.42 -14.47
N ASP A 81 -3.59 -0.37 -15.29
CA ASP A 81 -3.40 0.66 -16.32
C ASP A 81 -3.60 2.08 -15.76
N THR A 82 -3.13 2.34 -14.55
CA THR A 82 -3.37 3.62 -13.89
C THR A 82 -2.70 4.79 -14.63
N ASN A 83 -1.66 4.50 -15.42
CA ASN A 83 -1.01 5.53 -16.24
C ASN A 83 -1.93 6.13 -17.30
N LYS A 84 -2.99 5.41 -17.69
CA LYS A 84 -3.97 5.88 -18.68
C LYS A 84 -5.17 6.56 -18.05
N HIS A 85 -5.34 6.43 -16.74
CA HIS A 85 -6.50 6.96 -16.01
C HIS A 85 -6.01 7.79 -14.82
N PRO A 86 -5.97 9.14 -14.96
CA PRO A 86 -5.40 9.98 -13.90
C PRO A 86 -6.05 9.82 -12.54
N ILE A 87 -7.39 9.64 -12.51
CA ILE A 87 -8.11 9.48 -11.24
C ILE A 87 -7.73 8.15 -10.57
N THR A 88 -7.64 7.08 -11.35
CA THR A 88 -7.23 5.77 -10.84
C THR A 88 -5.79 5.80 -10.33
N PHE A 89 -4.89 6.47 -11.07
CA PHE A 89 -3.52 6.65 -10.62
C PHE A 89 -3.49 7.38 -9.27
N LEU A 90 -4.24 8.47 -9.14
CA LEU A 90 -4.28 9.27 -7.93
C LEU A 90 -4.79 8.47 -6.72
N LEU A 91 -5.76 7.58 -6.94
CA LEU A 91 -6.40 6.83 -5.86
C LEU A 91 -5.65 5.54 -5.50
N ILE A 92 -4.95 4.93 -6.43
CA ILE A 92 -4.31 3.61 -6.23
C ILE A 92 -2.79 3.74 -6.21
N SER A 93 -2.19 4.18 -7.30
CA SER A 93 -0.73 4.16 -7.45
C SER A 93 -0.04 5.24 -6.62
N LEU A 94 -0.57 6.45 -6.62
CA LEU A 94 0.05 7.55 -5.91
C LEU A 94 0.14 7.30 -4.39
N PRO A 95 -0.92 6.83 -3.70
CA PRO A 95 -0.79 6.50 -2.28
C PRO A 95 0.25 5.43 -2.00
N LEU A 96 0.40 4.44 -2.88
CA LEU A 96 1.41 3.39 -2.73
C LEU A 96 2.82 3.96 -2.88
N PHE A 97 3.04 4.79 -3.89
CA PHE A 97 4.34 5.45 -4.08
C PHE A 97 4.65 6.39 -2.93
N ALA A 98 3.66 7.15 -2.46
CA ALA A 98 3.85 8.07 -1.33
C ALA A 98 4.23 7.30 -0.06
N THR A 99 3.54 6.21 0.23
CA THR A 99 3.82 5.37 1.39
C THR A 99 5.23 4.80 1.34
N GLY A 100 5.60 4.23 0.18
CA GLY A 100 6.93 3.66 -0.02
C GLY A 100 8.03 4.71 0.11
N SER A 101 7.80 5.88 -0.46
CA SER A 101 8.77 6.99 -0.39
C SER A 101 8.95 7.49 1.03
N LEU A 102 7.88 7.56 1.83
CA LEU A 102 7.96 7.97 3.23
C LEU A 102 8.72 6.96 4.07
N PHE A 103 8.50 5.66 3.86
CA PHE A 103 9.27 4.63 4.56
C PHE A 103 10.75 4.69 4.18
N TRP A 104 11.04 4.88 2.90
CA TRP A 104 12.41 5.01 2.42
C TRP A 104 13.09 6.23 3.07
N PHE A 105 12.40 7.39 3.03
CA PHE A 105 12.94 8.61 3.61
C PHE A 105 13.15 8.45 5.12
N ALA A 106 12.20 7.80 5.82
CA ALA A 106 12.33 7.55 7.25
C ALA A 106 13.54 6.66 7.56
N ALA A 107 13.78 5.63 6.74
CA ALA A 107 14.95 4.76 6.88
C ALA A 107 16.24 5.53 6.66
N TRP A 108 16.27 6.36 5.61
CA TRP A 108 17.44 7.19 5.33
C TRP A 108 17.72 8.19 6.46
N TYR A 109 16.65 8.83 6.96
CA TYR A 109 16.78 9.78 8.06
C TYR A 109 17.32 9.11 9.33
N ASP A 110 16.84 7.91 9.65
CA ASP A 110 17.34 7.14 10.80
C ASP A 110 18.83 6.84 10.67
N GLN A 111 19.29 6.44 9.48
CA GLN A 111 20.70 6.17 9.23
C GLN A 111 21.54 7.43 9.43
N GLN A 112 21.10 8.57 8.92
CA GLN A 112 21.80 9.83 9.08
C GLN A 112 21.87 10.24 10.55
N THR A 113 20.78 10.09 11.29
CA THR A 113 20.74 10.43 12.71
C THR A 113 21.70 9.56 13.52
N ARG A 114 21.74 8.25 13.22
CA ARG A 114 22.66 7.33 13.90
C ARG A 114 24.12 7.62 13.60
N ALA A 115 24.42 8.09 12.39
CA ALA A 115 25.77 8.43 12.01
C ALA A 115 26.34 9.58 12.85
N PHE A 116 25.50 10.44 13.39
CA PHE A 116 25.92 11.58 14.21
C PHE A 116 25.92 11.28 15.72
N LEU A 117 25.47 10.10 16.12
CA LEU A 117 25.50 9.69 17.52
C LEU A 117 26.77 8.89 17.82
#